data_cc3d54849d0d44a735aff6f7fa8803aa
#
_entry.id   cc3d54849d0d44a735aff6f7fa8803aa
#
_cell.length_a   1.000
_cell.length_b   1.000
_cell.length_c   1.000
_cell.angle_alpha   90.00
_cell.angle_beta   90.00
_cell.angle_gamma   90.00
#
_symmetry.space_group_name_H-M   'P 1'
#
loop_
_entity.id
_entity.type
_entity.pdbx_description
1 polymer ?
#
loop_
_entity_poly.entity_id
_entity_poly.type
_entity_poly.pdbx_seq_one_letter_code
_entity_poly.pdbx_strand_id
1 'polypeptide(L)' 'EEKGLKQESDPKALEALIDKIINDNREKAIEYKNGKEKLFGFFVGQAMKVSGGKANPQLINEILKKKL' A
#
# COMPACT_ATOMS: atom_id res chain seq x y z
N GLU A 1 0.21 -16.99 17.54
CA GLU A 1 0.34 -16.97 17.18
C GLU A 1 0.99 -16.89 16.76
N GLU A 2 1.26 -16.90 16.65
CA GLU A 2 1.72 -16.88 16.16
C GLU A 2 2.39 -16.66 15.69
N LYS A 3 2.73 -16.76 15.65
CA LYS A 3 3.41 -16.60 15.30
C LYS A 3 3.84 -16.27 14.47
N GLY A 4 3.87 -15.92 14.27
CA GLY A 4 4.19 -15.51 13.27
C GLY A 4 4.93 -15.85 12.37
N LEU A 5 5.02 -16.11 11.92
CA LEU A 5 5.63 -16.35 10.96
C LEU A 5 5.27 -15.79 9.94
N LYS A 6 4.99 -15.15 9.76
CA LYS A 6 4.51 -14.90 9.02
C LYS A 6 4.50 -14.39 7.91
N GLN A 7 3.75 -14.54 7.28
CA GLN A 7 3.64 -14.18 6.01
C GLN A 7 3.24 -12.80 5.89
N GLU A 8 3.82 -12.01 5.04
CA GLU A 8 3.57 -10.60 4.88
C GLU A 8 2.46 -10.34 3.89
N SER A 9 1.76 -11.38 3.51
CA SER A 9 0.66 -11.22 2.57
C SER A 9 -0.69 -11.15 3.27
N ASP A 10 -0.69 -10.94 4.56
CA ASP A 10 -1.94 -10.74 5.30
C ASP A 10 -2.60 -9.45 4.82
N PRO A 11 -3.79 -9.53 4.21
CA PRO A 11 -4.43 -8.33 3.67
C PRO A 11 -4.76 -7.29 4.73
N LYS A 12 -5.06 -7.71 5.94
CA LYS A 12 -5.35 -6.74 6.99
C LYS A 12 -4.13 -5.95 7.38
N ALA A 13 -2.99 -6.62 7.47
CA ALA A 13 -1.74 -5.94 7.80
C ALA A 13 -1.37 -4.99 6.67
N LEU A 14 -1.55 -5.42 5.44
CA LEU A 14 -1.25 -4.56 4.30
C LEU A 14 -2.19 -3.37 4.23
N GLU A 15 -3.47 -3.58 4.54
CA GLU A 15 -4.40 -2.47 4.53
C GLU A 15 -4.00 -1.39 5.52
N ALA A 16 -3.61 -1.80 6.71
CA ALA A 16 -3.19 -0.83 7.72
C ALA A 16 -1.95 -0.08 7.26
N LEU A 17 -1.02 -0.81 6.66
CA LEU A 17 0.20 -0.22 6.16
C LEU A 17 -0.10 0.79 5.06
N ILE A 18 -0.96 0.42 4.12
CA ILE A 18 -1.29 1.28 3.00
C ILE A 18 -2.10 2.48 3.46
N ASP A 19 -3.00 2.29 4.43
CA ASP A 19 -3.72 3.41 5.01
C ASP A 19 -2.76 4.44 5.58
N LYS A 20 -1.74 3.97 6.27
CA LYS A 20 -0.76 4.88 6.84
C LYS A 20 -0.03 5.63 5.74
N ILE A 21 0.37 4.92 4.69
CA ILE A 21 1.07 5.54 3.59
C ILE A 21 0.20 6.60 2.91
N ILE A 22 -1.07 6.28 2.67
CA ILE A 22 -1.97 7.23 2.04
C ILE A 22 -2.16 8.44 2.95
N ASN A 23 -2.32 8.21 4.22
CA ASN A 23 -2.52 9.29 5.17
C ASN A 23 -1.31 10.21 5.24
N ASP A 24 -0.11 9.63 5.19
CA ASP A 24 1.12 10.42 5.21
C ASP A 24 1.33 11.17 3.91
N ASN A 25 0.68 10.74 2.84
CA ASN A 25 0.85 11.33 1.52
C ASN A 25 -0.50 11.71 0.92
N ARG A 26 -1.33 12.35 1.74
CA ARG A 26 -2.70 12.68 1.32
C ARG A 26 -2.73 13.54 0.08
N GLU A 27 -1.82 14.47 -0.05
CA GLU A 27 -1.78 15.34 -1.21
C GLU A 27 -1.57 14.51 -2.48
N LYS A 28 -0.69 13.52 -2.41
CA LYS A 28 -0.45 12.68 -3.56
C LYS A 28 -1.66 11.81 -3.88
N ALA A 29 -2.37 11.37 -2.85
CA ALA A 29 -3.58 10.59 -3.07
C ALA A 29 -4.63 11.42 -3.80
N ILE A 30 -4.75 12.68 -3.42
CA ILE A 30 -5.68 13.59 -4.09
C ILE A 30 -5.26 13.80 -5.53
N GLU A 31 -3.98 14.00 -5.76
CA GLU A 31 -3.47 14.19 -7.11
C GLU A 31 -3.73 12.95 -7.97
N TYR A 32 -3.57 11.78 -7.39
CA TYR A 32 -3.86 10.55 -8.11
C TYR A 32 -5.32 10.54 -8.55
N LYS A 33 -6.22 10.88 -7.65
CA LYS A 33 -7.64 10.91 -7.98
C LYS A 33 -7.97 11.94 -9.04
N ASN A 34 -7.14 12.97 -9.16
CA ASN A 34 -7.33 14.00 -10.15
C ASN A 34 -6.73 13.64 -11.49
N GLY A 35 -6.21 12.43 -11.63
CA GLY A 35 -5.72 11.98 -12.92
C GLY A 35 -4.23 11.66 -12.97
N LYS A 36 -3.52 11.84 -11.89
CA LYS A 36 -2.08 11.57 -11.89
C LYS A 36 -1.82 10.10 -11.61
N GLU A 37 -2.01 9.29 -12.63
CA GLU A 37 -1.89 7.85 -12.49
C GLU A 37 -0.49 7.42 -12.09
N LYS A 38 0.50 8.23 -12.39
CA LYS A 38 1.88 7.90 -12.03
C LYS A 38 2.05 7.73 -10.53
N LEU A 39 1.20 8.38 -9.74
CA LEU A 39 1.30 8.30 -8.30
C LEU A 39 0.91 6.93 -7.77
N PHE A 40 0.17 6.15 -8.56
CA PHE A 40 -0.14 4.80 -8.17
C PHE A 40 1.16 4.01 -7.96
N GLY A 41 2.10 4.14 -8.87
CA GLY A 41 3.41 3.50 -8.74
C GLY A 41 4.17 4.01 -7.54
N PHE A 42 4.03 5.30 -7.23
CA PHE A 42 4.66 5.86 -6.04
C PHE A 42 4.15 5.14 -4.78
N PHE A 43 2.83 4.96 -4.67
CA PHE A 43 2.27 4.29 -3.51
C PHE A 43 2.69 2.83 -3.44
N VAL A 44 2.71 2.15 -4.58
CA VAL A 44 3.17 0.77 -4.62
C VAL A 44 4.61 0.69 -4.14
N GLY A 45 5.46 1.59 -4.62
CA GLY A 45 6.85 1.62 -4.22
C GLY A 45 7.02 1.88 -2.74
N GLN A 46 6.24 2.80 -2.19
CA GLN A 46 6.29 3.08 -0.77
C GLN A 46 5.88 1.87 0.06
N ALA A 47 4.82 1.20 -0.37
CA ALA A 47 4.34 0.02 0.35
C ALA A 47 5.40 -1.08 0.33
N MET A 48 6.03 -1.29 -0.81
CA MET A 48 7.09 -2.28 -0.91
C MET A 48 8.27 -1.92 -0.02
N LYS A 49 8.62 -0.63 0.00
CA LYS A 49 9.76 -0.18 0.80
C LYS A 49 9.48 -0.37 2.28
N VAL A 50 8.30 0.02 2.73
CA VAL A 50 7.96 -0.07 4.15
C VAL A 50 7.85 -1.51 4.59
N SER A 51 7.41 -2.40 3.72
CA SER A 51 7.28 -3.81 4.04
C SER A 51 8.61 -4.56 3.88
N GLY A 52 9.64 -3.88 3.41
CA GLY A 52 10.93 -4.53 3.18
C GLY A 52 10.91 -5.46 1.99
N GLY A 53 10.03 -5.21 1.04
CA GLY A 53 9.94 -6.04 -0.14
C GLY A 53 9.18 -7.34 0.05
N LYS A 54 8.60 -7.53 1.22
CA LYS A 54 7.90 -8.78 1.53
C LYS A 54 6.44 -8.77 1.12
N ALA A 55 5.87 -7.60 0.92
CA ALA A 55 4.46 -7.51 0.57
C ALA A 55 4.24 -7.95 -0.86
N ASN A 56 3.07 -8.56 -1.10
CA ASN A 56 2.69 -8.99 -2.44
C ASN A 56 2.25 -7.78 -3.25
N PRO A 57 2.93 -7.43 -4.34
CA PRO A 57 2.57 -6.24 -5.10
C PRO A 57 1.17 -6.31 -5.68
N GLN A 58 0.66 -7.50 -5.98
CA GLN A 58 -0.70 -7.61 -6.47
C GLN A 58 -1.71 -7.21 -5.40
N LEU A 59 -1.47 -7.63 -4.16
CA LEU A 59 -2.34 -7.23 -3.06
C LEU A 59 -2.25 -5.73 -2.83
N ILE A 60 -1.05 -5.19 -2.92
CA ILE A 60 -0.89 -3.75 -2.78
C ILE A 60 -1.71 -3.02 -3.83
N ASN A 61 -1.65 -3.47 -5.07
CA ASN A 61 -2.43 -2.86 -6.13
C ASN A 61 -3.92 -2.92 -5.85
N GLU A 62 -4.41 -4.07 -5.40
CA GLU A 62 -5.81 -4.23 -5.13
C GLU A 62 -6.27 -3.33 -4.00
N ILE A 63 -5.48 -3.26 -2.94
CA ILE A 63 -5.85 -2.46 -1.79
C ILE A 63 -5.81 -0.98 -2.15
N LEU A 64 -4.80 -0.57 -2.91
CA LEU A 64 -4.72 0.82 -3.35
C LEU A 64 -5.91 1.21 -4.19
N LYS A 65 -6.34 0.33 -5.09
CA LYS A 65 -7.51 0.62 -5.92
C LYS A 65 -8.75 0.80 -5.09
N LYS A 66 -8.85 0.06 -4.00
CA LYS A 66 -10.01 0.20 -3.13
C LYS A 66 -9.96 1.51 -2.36
N LYS A 67 -8.79 1.91 -1.91
CA LYS A 67 -8.68 3.06 -1.03
C LYS A 67 -8.48 4.37 -1.77
N LEU A 68 -7.95 4.32 -2.95
CA LEU A 68 -7.80 5.49 -3.80
C LEU A 68 -8.94 5.54 -4.80
#